data_833aa1be02e8b2ccdcdb1a4df8681d23
#
_entry.id   833aa1be02e8b2ccdcdb1a4df8681d23
#
_cell.length_a   1.000
_cell.length_b   1.000
_cell.length_c   1.000
_cell.angle_alpha   90.00
_cell.angle_beta   90.00
_cell.angle_gamma   90.00
#
_symmetry.space_group_name_H-M   'P 1'
#
loop_
_entity.id
_entity.type
_entity.pdbx_description
1 polymer ?
#
loop_
_entity_poly.entity_id
_entity_poly.type
_entity_poly.pdbx_seq_one_letter_code
_entity_poly.pdbx_strand_id
1 'polypeptide(L)'
;WNKDQKSKDYSDIKNKFRPGHADLTYFLKYGIRDYRGGGRSSARETASRVAAGAVARKVIGHILKKDILIQGAVTQVGKLTINQRNFNWNEVKKNSFFCPDKKIVKVWEEYLDETRKKGSSLGAKLLVNAKNVPAGLGEPVYGKLDADLAGAMMSINAVKGVEIGAGNDTVEFSGDENSDEIRANKNKKIIFSSNNSGGILG
;
A
#
# COMPACT_ATOMS: atom_id res chain seq x y z
N TRP A 1 -6.39 -11.48 -21.85
CA TRP A 1 -5.32 -12.46 -21.98
C TRP A 1 -3.98 -11.75 -21.81
N ASN A 2 -3.13 -12.27 -20.92
CA ASN A 2 -1.77 -11.76 -20.78
C ASN A 2 -0.90 -12.36 -21.89
N LYS A 3 -0.60 -11.56 -22.92
CA LYS A 3 0.22 -11.98 -24.06
C LYS A 3 1.71 -12.14 -23.71
N ASP A 4 2.15 -11.55 -22.59
CA ASP A 4 3.57 -11.51 -22.19
C ASP A 4 3.96 -12.65 -21.24
N GLN A 5 3.04 -13.61 -21.01
CA GLN A 5 3.34 -14.75 -20.16
C GLN A 5 4.29 -15.72 -20.86
N LYS A 6 5.48 -15.88 -20.29
CA LYS A 6 6.50 -16.82 -20.77
C LYS A 6 6.54 -18.05 -19.86
N SER A 7 5.58 -18.95 -20.07
CA SER A 7 5.48 -20.19 -19.25
C SER A 7 6.71 -21.09 -19.35
N LYS A 8 7.47 -21.02 -20.46
CA LYS A 8 8.71 -21.76 -20.67
C LYS A 8 9.81 -21.39 -19.68
N ASP A 9 9.83 -20.15 -19.18
CA ASP A 9 10.84 -19.69 -18.21
C ASP A 9 10.72 -20.40 -16.83
N TYR A 10 9.64 -21.15 -16.61
CA TYR A 10 9.38 -21.87 -15.36
C TYR A 10 9.62 -23.39 -15.49
N SER A 11 10.05 -23.90 -16.65
CA SER A 11 10.24 -25.33 -16.90
C SER A 11 11.22 -25.98 -15.95
N ASP A 12 12.34 -25.30 -15.66
CA ASP A 12 13.44 -25.83 -14.84
C ASP A 12 13.09 -25.90 -13.34
N ILE A 13 12.06 -25.17 -12.93
CA ILE A 13 11.59 -25.13 -11.54
C ILE A 13 10.24 -25.80 -11.32
N LYS A 14 9.69 -26.48 -12.35
CA LYS A 14 8.38 -27.15 -12.26
C LYS A 14 8.27 -28.13 -11.10
N ASN A 15 9.35 -28.79 -10.73
CA ASN A 15 9.42 -29.79 -9.64
C ASN A 15 10.03 -29.22 -8.35
N LYS A 16 10.24 -27.88 -8.26
CA LYS A 16 10.82 -27.23 -7.09
C LYS A 16 9.87 -26.18 -6.56
N PHE A 17 9.79 -26.03 -5.25
CA PHE A 17 9.08 -24.91 -4.63
C PHE A 17 10.00 -23.71 -4.50
N ARG A 18 9.49 -22.54 -4.79
CA ARG A 18 10.25 -21.29 -4.71
C ARG A 18 10.23 -20.77 -3.27
N PRO A 19 11.38 -20.48 -2.65
CA PRO A 19 11.44 -19.83 -1.34
C PRO A 19 10.70 -18.50 -1.35
N GLY A 20 9.94 -18.21 -0.30
CA GLY A 20 9.17 -16.96 -0.17
C GLY A 20 7.96 -16.82 -1.11
N HIS A 21 7.62 -17.87 -1.86
CA HIS A 21 6.45 -17.89 -2.74
C HIS A 21 5.35 -18.82 -2.21
N ALA A 22 4.09 -18.51 -2.54
CA ALA A 22 2.93 -19.26 -2.05
C ALA A 22 2.72 -20.65 -2.71
N ASP A 23 3.57 -21.09 -3.63
CA ASP A 23 3.37 -22.34 -4.36
C ASP A 23 3.42 -23.58 -3.46
N LEU A 24 4.28 -23.62 -2.44
CA LEU A 24 4.29 -24.71 -1.45
C LEU A 24 2.98 -24.76 -0.65
N THR A 25 2.55 -23.62 -0.13
CA THR A 25 1.34 -23.55 0.70
C THR A 25 0.08 -23.88 -0.09
N TYR A 26 0.01 -23.48 -1.36
CA TYR A 26 -1.08 -23.89 -2.27
C TYR A 26 -1.07 -25.39 -2.54
N PHE A 27 0.11 -25.98 -2.76
CA PHE A 27 0.23 -27.41 -2.94
C PHE A 27 -0.21 -28.18 -1.69
N LEU A 28 0.23 -27.77 -0.50
CA LEU A 28 -0.16 -28.40 0.75
C LEU A 28 -1.67 -28.27 1.03
N LYS A 29 -2.28 -27.14 0.65
CA LYS A 29 -3.70 -26.91 0.90
C LYS A 29 -4.63 -27.55 -0.12
N TYR A 30 -4.25 -27.52 -1.40
CA TYR A 30 -5.13 -27.89 -2.51
C TYR A 30 -4.66 -29.16 -3.28
N GLY A 31 -3.48 -29.70 -2.96
CA GLY A 31 -2.88 -30.83 -3.69
C GLY A 31 -2.33 -30.49 -5.07
N ILE A 32 -2.53 -29.28 -5.55
CA ILE A 32 -2.11 -28.82 -6.88
C ILE A 32 -1.46 -27.43 -6.82
N ARG A 33 -0.60 -27.16 -7.79
CA ARG A 33 -0.08 -25.81 -8.06
C ARG A 33 0.12 -25.59 -9.55
N ASP A 34 0.01 -24.34 -9.99
CA ASP A 34 0.42 -23.95 -11.33
C ASP A 34 1.85 -23.39 -11.30
N TYR A 35 2.81 -24.19 -11.74
CA TYR A 35 4.23 -23.80 -11.77
C TYR A 35 4.53 -22.73 -12.83
N ARG A 36 3.65 -22.51 -13.82
CA ARG A 36 3.85 -21.61 -14.96
C ARG A 36 3.75 -20.12 -14.62
N GLY A 37 3.73 -19.79 -13.34
CA GLY A 37 3.66 -18.39 -12.87
C GLY A 37 2.26 -17.79 -12.97
N GLY A 38 1.23 -18.62 -13.04
CA GLY A 38 -0.16 -18.23 -13.08
C GLY A 38 -0.93 -18.53 -11.78
N GLY A 39 -2.25 -18.48 -11.89
CA GLY A 39 -3.16 -18.78 -10.80
C GLY A 39 -3.28 -17.70 -9.73
N ARG A 40 -4.02 -18.01 -8.66
CA ARG A 40 -4.34 -17.07 -7.57
C ARG A 40 -3.16 -16.80 -6.63
N SER A 41 -2.13 -17.64 -6.65
CA SER A 41 -0.88 -17.41 -5.92
C SER A 41 0.02 -16.36 -6.58
N SER A 42 -0.28 -15.96 -7.83
CA SER A 42 0.49 -14.97 -8.56
C SER A 42 0.10 -13.55 -8.17
N ALA A 43 1.09 -12.68 -7.96
CA ALA A 43 0.86 -11.25 -7.76
C ALA A 43 0.17 -10.55 -8.95
N ARG A 44 0.05 -11.20 -10.10
CA ARG A 44 -0.69 -10.69 -11.28
C ARG A 44 -2.16 -10.48 -11.01
N GLU A 45 -2.76 -11.13 -10.01
CA GLU A 45 -4.15 -10.88 -9.61
C GLU A 45 -4.38 -9.43 -9.17
N THR A 46 -3.33 -8.72 -8.74
CA THR A 46 -3.41 -7.30 -8.37
C THR A 46 -3.85 -6.40 -9.53
N ALA A 47 -3.64 -6.81 -10.79
CA ALA A 47 -4.17 -6.08 -11.95
C ALA A 47 -5.71 -5.98 -11.91
N SER A 48 -6.39 -7.05 -11.50
CA SER A 48 -7.85 -7.06 -11.31
C SER A 48 -8.27 -6.15 -10.15
N ARG A 49 -7.47 -6.07 -9.07
CA ARG A 49 -7.72 -5.14 -7.95
C ARG A 49 -7.61 -3.69 -8.38
N VAL A 50 -6.62 -3.36 -9.20
CA VAL A 50 -6.46 -2.00 -9.76
C VAL A 50 -7.67 -1.63 -10.63
N ALA A 51 -8.11 -2.53 -11.48
CA ALA A 51 -9.31 -2.32 -12.31
C ALA A 51 -10.57 -2.13 -11.45
N ALA A 52 -10.79 -3.00 -10.45
CA ALA A 52 -11.90 -2.88 -9.51
C ALA A 52 -11.83 -1.57 -8.71
N GLY A 53 -10.64 -1.17 -8.27
CA GLY A 53 -10.41 0.09 -7.56
C GLY A 53 -10.74 1.32 -8.41
N ALA A 54 -10.49 1.28 -9.71
CA ALA A 54 -10.88 2.37 -10.63
C ALA A 54 -12.40 2.50 -10.73
N VAL A 55 -13.14 1.38 -10.77
CA VAL A 55 -14.61 1.37 -10.75
C VAL A 55 -15.13 1.84 -9.39
N ALA A 56 -14.60 1.28 -8.28
CA ALA A 56 -15.00 1.62 -6.92
C ALA A 56 -14.85 3.12 -6.64
N ARG A 57 -13.78 3.74 -7.11
CA ARG A 57 -13.56 5.19 -6.96
C ARG A 57 -14.68 6.02 -7.60
N LYS A 58 -15.15 5.62 -8.79
CA LYS A 58 -16.29 6.29 -9.46
C LYS A 58 -17.60 6.06 -8.69
N VAL A 59 -17.84 4.83 -8.22
CA VAL A 59 -19.04 4.47 -7.46
C VAL A 59 -19.11 5.26 -6.15
N ILE A 60 -18.01 5.32 -5.40
CA ILE A 60 -17.94 6.07 -4.13
C ILE A 60 -18.23 7.56 -4.38
N GLY A 61 -17.61 8.16 -5.39
CA GLY A 61 -17.87 9.56 -5.74
C GLY A 61 -19.34 9.82 -6.11
N HIS A 62 -19.97 8.89 -6.83
CA HIS A 62 -21.38 8.98 -7.18
C HIS A 62 -22.32 8.86 -5.96
N ILE A 63 -22.08 7.87 -5.10
CA ILE A 63 -22.89 7.63 -3.89
C ILE A 63 -22.77 8.80 -2.90
N LEU A 64 -21.56 9.25 -2.62
CA LEU A 64 -21.29 10.29 -1.64
C LEU A 64 -21.54 11.70 -2.19
N LYS A 65 -21.76 11.84 -3.49
CA LYS A 65 -21.87 13.15 -4.18
C LYS A 65 -20.71 14.09 -3.81
N LYS A 66 -19.52 13.50 -3.64
CA LYS A 66 -18.32 14.18 -3.13
C LYS A 66 -17.08 13.53 -3.72
N ASP A 67 -16.12 14.37 -4.11
CA ASP A 67 -14.83 13.88 -4.61
C ASP A 67 -13.95 13.40 -3.45
N ILE A 68 -13.86 12.10 -3.29
CA ILE A 68 -12.89 11.47 -2.40
C ILE A 68 -11.56 11.35 -3.15
N LEU A 69 -10.55 12.03 -2.65
CA LEU A 69 -9.22 11.99 -3.24
C LEU A 69 -8.39 10.92 -2.55
N ILE A 70 -8.11 9.81 -3.25
CA ILE A 70 -7.23 8.74 -2.78
C ILE A 70 -5.93 8.79 -3.58
N GLN A 71 -4.81 8.97 -2.88
CA GLN A 71 -3.48 9.08 -3.45
C GLN A 71 -2.54 8.09 -2.79
N GLY A 72 -1.61 7.52 -3.56
CA GLY A 72 -0.57 6.63 -3.04
C GLY A 72 0.81 7.13 -3.47
N ALA A 73 1.80 6.89 -2.63
CA ALA A 73 3.20 7.20 -2.90
C ALA A 73 4.10 6.13 -2.30
N VAL A 74 5.24 5.86 -2.95
CA VAL A 74 6.31 5.04 -2.37
C VAL A 74 7.21 5.96 -1.54
N THR A 75 7.40 5.62 -0.27
CA THR A 75 8.15 6.44 0.68
C THR A 75 9.49 5.84 1.08
N GLN A 76 9.68 4.55 0.82
CA GLN A 76 10.94 3.86 1.09
C GLN A 76 11.13 2.70 0.11
N VAL A 77 12.36 2.48 -0.32
CA VAL A 77 12.80 1.31 -1.10
C VAL A 77 14.03 0.70 -0.43
N GLY A 78 13.90 -0.54 0.03
CA GLY A 78 14.94 -1.21 0.82
C GLY A 78 15.30 -0.37 2.06
N LYS A 79 16.57 0.05 2.15
CA LYS A 79 17.07 0.88 3.27
C LYS A 79 16.94 2.39 3.03
N LEU A 80 16.53 2.81 1.85
CA LEU A 80 16.53 4.21 1.42
C LEU A 80 15.15 4.83 1.56
N THR A 81 15.00 5.74 2.52
CA THR A 81 13.77 6.48 2.80
C THR A 81 13.83 7.88 2.20
N ILE A 82 12.69 8.42 1.77
CA ILE A 82 12.56 9.81 1.32
C ILE A 82 12.91 10.78 2.45
N ASN A 83 13.28 12.00 2.08
CA ASN A 83 13.31 13.09 3.05
C ASN A 83 11.93 13.74 3.09
N GLN A 84 11.27 13.70 4.26
CA GLN A 84 9.93 14.27 4.45
C GLN A 84 9.84 15.77 4.10
N ARG A 85 10.93 16.53 4.26
CA ARG A 85 10.99 17.94 3.88
C ARG A 85 10.88 18.17 2.35
N ASN A 86 11.17 17.15 1.54
CA ASN A 86 11.07 17.19 0.08
C ASN A 86 9.75 16.59 -0.43
N PHE A 87 8.87 16.15 0.46
CA PHE A 87 7.62 15.48 0.09
C PHE A 87 6.72 16.40 -0.75
N ASN A 88 6.38 15.96 -1.96
CA ASN A 88 5.50 16.70 -2.86
C ASN A 88 4.61 15.74 -3.66
N TRP A 89 3.30 15.78 -3.43
CA TRP A 89 2.34 14.95 -4.18
C TRP A 89 2.39 15.17 -5.70
N ASN A 90 2.76 16.36 -6.17
CA ASN A 90 2.86 16.65 -7.59
C ASN A 90 4.01 15.93 -8.30
N GLU A 91 4.98 15.43 -7.55
CA GLU A 91 6.10 14.65 -8.10
C GLU A 91 5.77 13.16 -8.28
N VAL A 92 4.78 12.63 -7.55
CA VAL A 92 4.45 11.20 -7.53
C VAL A 92 4.17 10.64 -8.93
N LYS A 93 3.45 11.39 -9.76
CA LYS A 93 3.09 10.93 -11.13
C LYS A 93 4.15 11.24 -12.18
N LYS A 94 5.26 11.90 -11.81
CA LYS A 94 6.30 12.34 -12.76
C LYS A 94 7.49 11.38 -12.86
N ASN A 95 7.50 10.32 -12.05
CA ASN A 95 8.55 9.32 -12.06
C ASN A 95 7.98 7.90 -11.95
N SER A 96 8.74 6.92 -12.42
CA SER A 96 8.35 5.51 -12.48
C SER A 96 8.20 4.83 -11.12
N PHE A 97 8.73 5.43 -10.06
CA PHE A 97 8.66 4.91 -8.70
C PHE A 97 7.46 5.43 -7.91
N PHE A 98 6.67 6.35 -8.47
CA PHE A 98 5.64 7.06 -7.71
C PHE A 98 6.18 7.71 -6.42
N CYS A 99 7.40 8.22 -6.49
CA CYS A 99 8.13 8.82 -5.40
C CYS A 99 7.76 10.30 -5.23
N PRO A 100 7.43 10.76 -4.01
CA PRO A 100 7.12 12.17 -3.76
C PRO A 100 8.36 13.06 -3.57
N ASP A 101 9.56 12.47 -3.43
CA ASP A 101 10.83 13.16 -3.30
C ASP A 101 11.66 12.99 -4.59
N LYS A 102 11.65 14.02 -5.45
CA LYS A 102 12.39 14.02 -6.72
C LYS A 102 13.89 13.74 -6.54
N LYS A 103 14.48 14.15 -5.41
CA LYS A 103 15.94 14.07 -5.22
C LYS A 103 16.45 12.64 -5.05
N ILE A 104 15.62 11.73 -4.50
CA ILE A 104 16.04 10.36 -4.22
C ILE A 104 15.77 9.40 -5.41
N VAL A 105 15.00 9.82 -6.40
CA VAL A 105 14.55 8.94 -7.51
C VAL A 105 15.71 8.26 -8.19
N LYS A 106 16.76 9.03 -8.57
CA LYS A 106 17.95 8.48 -9.24
C LYS A 106 18.72 7.50 -8.36
N VAL A 107 18.80 7.78 -7.06
CA VAL A 107 19.47 6.89 -6.09
C VAL A 107 18.72 5.56 -5.95
N TRP A 108 17.39 5.59 -5.97
CA TRP A 108 16.58 4.38 -5.98
C TRP A 108 16.73 3.57 -7.26
N GLU A 109 16.82 4.25 -8.41
CA GLU A 109 17.03 3.60 -9.69
C GLU A 109 18.36 2.82 -9.70
N GLU A 110 19.45 3.46 -9.30
CA GLU A 110 20.77 2.84 -9.20
C GLU A 110 20.77 1.65 -8.22
N TYR A 111 20.16 1.82 -7.04
CA TYR A 111 20.07 0.78 -6.01
C TYR A 111 19.25 -0.44 -6.48
N LEU A 112 18.15 -0.22 -7.18
CA LEU A 112 17.34 -1.30 -7.74
C LEU A 112 18.07 -2.02 -8.88
N ASP A 113 18.79 -1.31 -9.74
CA ASP A 113 19.58 -1.91 -10.81
C ASP A 113 20.72 -2.78 -10.27
N GLU A 114 21.42 -2.34 -9.24
CA GLU A 114 22.44 -3.14 -8.58
C GLU A 114 21.84 -4.41 -7.95
N THR A 115 20.70 -4.27 -7.31
CA THR A 115 19.99 -5.41 -6.68
C THR A 115 19.53 -6.41 -7.73
N ARG A 116 18.98 -5.94 -8.84
CA ARG A 116 18.58 -6.77 -9.98
C ARG A 116 19.76 -7.54 -10.61
N LYS A 117 20.91 -6.88 -10.77
CA LYS A 117 22.13 -7.52 -11.26
C LYS A 117 22.61 -8.67 -10.37
N LYS A 118 22.32 -8.58 -9.07
CA LYS A 118 22.61 -9.64 -8.07
C LYS A 118 21.53 -10.75 -8.05
N GLY A 119 20.51 -10.68 -8.89
CA GLY A 119 19.39 -11.62 -8.91
C GLY A 119 18.47 -11.53 -7.68
N SER A 120 18.43 -10.38 -7.00
CA SER A 120 17.65 -10.15 -5.78
C SER A 120 16.54 -9.12 -5.99
N SER A 121 15.75 -8.85 -4.94
CA SER A 121 14.66 -7.87 -4.92
C SER A 121 14.68 -7.08 -3.62
N LEU A 122 14.01 -5.93 -3.62
CA LEU A 122 13.85 -5.05 -2.47
C LEU A 122 12.37 -4.94 -2.10
N GLY A 123 12.12 -4.75 -0.81
CA GLY A 123 10.81 -4.35 -0.31
C GLY A 123 10.63 -2.83 -0.41
N ALA A 124 9.38 -2.38 -0.17
CA ALA A 124 9.04 -0.96 -0.18
C ALA A 124 8.03 -0.62 0.93
N LYS A 125 8.07 0.63 1.41
CA LYS A 125 6.97 1.26 2.16
C LYS A 125 6.15 2.13 1.23
N LEU A 126 4.82 2.04 1.36
CA LEU A 126 3.88 2.87 0.62
C LEU A 126 3.05 3.69 1.59
N LEU A 127 2.78 4.93 1.23
CA LEU A 127 1.83 5.78 1.91
C LEU A 127 0.56 5.87 1.05
N VAL A 128 -0.60 5.63 1.67
CA VAL A 128 -1.90 5.89 1.05
C VAL A 128 -2.60 6.97 1.87
N ASN A 129 -3.04 8.01 1.19
CA ASN A 129 -3.76 9.13 1.79
C ASN A 129 -5.14 9.28 1.13
N ALA A 130 -6.19 9.31 1.94
CA ALA A 130 -7.55 9.57 1.51
C ALA A 130 -8.02 10.91 2.10
N LYS A 131 -8.49 11.82 1.25
CA LYS A 131 -9.02 13.13 1.66
C LYS A 131 -10.51 13.22 1.35
N ASN A 132 -11.19 14.09 2.09
CA ASN A 132 -12.63 14.34 1.97
C ASN A 132 -13.50 13.13 2.33
N VAL A 133 -12.97 12.18 3.08
CA VAL A 133 -13.73 11.03 3.60
C VAL A 133 -14.77 11.57 4.60
N PRO A 134 -16.04 11.14 4.51
CA PRO A 134 -17.05 11.53 5.50
C PRO A 134 -16.75 10.87 6.86
N ALA A 135 -17.09 11.56 7.93
CA ALA A 135 -17.09 10.97 9.27
C ALA A 135 -18.22 9.92 9.42
N GLY A 136 -18.06 9.00 10.35
CA GLY A 136 -19.07 7.99 10.68
C GLY A 136 -18.97 6.71 9.85
N LEU A 137 -17.80 6.42 9.29
CA LEU A 137 -17.52 5.12 8.68
C LEU A 137 -17.00 4.15 9.74
N GLY A 138 -17.28 2.86 9.50
CA GLY A 138 -16.94 1.80 10.43
C GLY A 138 -18.00 1.59 11.51
N GLU A 139 -17.93 0.44 12.19
CA GLU A 139 -18.87 -0.01 13.20
C GLU A 139 -18.12 -0.63 14.38
N PRO A 140 -18.47 -0.34 15.64
CA PRO A 140 -17.96 -1.11 16.76
C PRO A 140 -18.64 -2.50 16.71
N VAL A 141 -18.04 -3.59 17.14
CA VAL A 141 -16.69 -3.79 17.69
C VAL A 141 -15.76 -4.31 16.61
N TYR A 142 -16.27 -5.09 15.64
CA TYR A 142 -15.47 -5.83 14.65
C TYR A 142 -15.37 -5.14 13.29
N GLY A 143 -16.35 -4.30 12.95
CA GLY A 143 -16.38 -3.56 11.67
C GLY A 143 -15.68 -2.20 11.72
N LYS A 144 -14.67 -2.04 12.54
CA LYS A 144 -13.88 -0.81 12.60
C LYS A 144 -13.22 -0.52 11.29
N LEU A 145 -13.17 0.75 10.90
CA LEU A 145 -12.61 1.17 9.61
C LEU A 145 -11.14 0.80 9.46
N ASP A 146 -10.34 0.93 10.51
CA ASP A 146 -8.93 0.52 10.53
C ASP A 146 -8.77 -0.99 10.33
N ALA A 147 -9.61 -1.81 10.98
CA ALA A 147 -9.62 -3.25 10.83
C ALA A 147 -9.96 -3.67 9.39
N ASP A 148 -10.99 -3.07 8.80
CA ASP A 148 -11.42 -3.36 7.42
C ASP A 148 -10.35 -2.93 6.41
N LEU A 149 -9.78 -1.73 6.59
CA LEU A 149 -8.69 -1.25 5.76
C LEU A 149 -7.44 -2.13 5.88
N ALA A 150 -7.05 -2.50 7.11
CA ALA A 150 -5.92 -3.39 7.35
C ALA A 150 -6.15 -4.77 6.71
N GLY A 151 -7.34 -5.35 6.87
CA GLY A 151 -7.71 -6.61 6.23
C GLY A 151 -7.65 -6.55 4.70
N ALA A 152 -8.19 -5.47 4.11
CA ALA A 152 -8.14 -5.24 2.68
C ALA A 152 -6.70 -5.10 2.16
N MET A 153 -5.87 -4.30 2.84
CA MET A 153 -4.46 -4.09 2.47
C MET A 153 -3.64 -5.37 2.66
N MET A 154 -3.81 -6.10 3.77
CA MET A 154 -3.12 -7.37 4.02
C MET A 154 -3.52 -8.47 3.02
N SER A 155 -4.67 -8.36 2.37
CA SER A 155 -5.08 -9.30 1.32
C SER A 155 -4.31 -9.10 0.00
N ILE A 156 -3.58 -8.01 -0.16
CA ILE A 156 -2.71 -7.76 -1.32
C ILE A 156 -1.46 -8.64 -1.20
N ASN A 157 -1.11 -9.32 -2.28
CA ASN A 157 0.07 -10.20 -2.30
C ASN A 157 1.34 -9.46 -1.87
N ALA A 158 2.13 -10.11 -1.03
CA ALA A 158 3.41 -9.64 -0.48
C ALA A 158 3.33 -8.48 0.53
N VAL A 159 2.16 -7.96 0.87
CA VAL A 159 2.00 -7.05 2.01
C VAL A 159 2.28 -7.81 3.31
N LYS A 160 3.09 -7.21 4.20
CA LYS A 160 3.54 -7.81 5.47
C LYS A 160 3.22 -6.96 6.70
N GLY A 161 2.80 -5.74 6.50
CA GLY A 161 2.39 -4.85 7.58
C GLY A 161 1.50 -3.74 7.05
N VAL A 162 0.60 -3.27 7.90
CA VAL A 162 -0.24 -2.09 7.68
C VAL A 162 -0.19 -1.26 8.95
N GLU A 163 0.01 0.02 8.78
CA GLU A 163 0.06 1.00 9.85
C GLU A 163 -1.01 2.07 9.59
N ILE A 164 -1.66 2.54 10.64
CA ILE A 164 -2.65 3.62 10.58
C ILE A 164 -2.07 4.84 11.31
N GLY A 165 -2.14 6.00 10.69
CA GLY A 165 -1.59 7.23 11.26
C GLY A 165 -0.08 7.14 11.46
N ALA A 166 0.40 7.44 12.66
CA ALA A 166 1.80 7.34 13.04
C ALA A 166 2.27 5.87 13.19
N GLY A 167 1.32 4.91 13.23
CA GLY A 167 1.67 3.48 13.25
C GLY A 167 2.55 3.10 14.43
N ASN A 168 3.65 2.39 14.17
CA ASN A 168 4.56 1.94 15.21
C ASN A 168 5.32 3.07 15.93
N ASP A 169 5.41 4.25 15.32
CA ASP A 169 6.10 5.40 15.95
C ASP A 169 5.35 5.86 17.21
N THR A 170 4.06 5.52 17.35
CA THR A 170 3.26 5.86 18.54
C THR A 170 3.80 5.29 19.84
N VAL A 171 4.61 4.23 19.82
CA VAL A 171 5.21 3.66 21.02
C VAL A 171 6.27 4.58 21.65
N GLU A 172 6.80 5.51 20.88
CA GLU A 172 7.80 6.49 21.33
C GLU A 172 7.16 7.77 21.88
N PHE A 173 5.85 7.97 21.67
CA PHE A 173 5.13 9.17 22.08
C PHE A 173 4.52 9.01 23.47
N SER A 174 4.56 10.09 24.23
CA SER A 174 3.67 10.25 25.39
C SER A 174 2.22 10.43 24.91
N GLY A 175 1.25 10.24 25.80
CA GLY A 175 -0.16 10.43 25.47
C GLY A 175 -0.47 11.83 24.92
N ASP A 176 0.16 12.86 25.48
CA ASP A 176 -0.02 14.25 25.05
C ASP A 176 0.56 14.48 23.63
N GLU A 177 1.73 13.92 23.35
CA GLU A 177 2.38 14.01 22.03
C GLU A 177 1.61 13.24 20.96
N ASN A 178 1.01 12.10 21.32
CA ASN A 178 0.23 11.28 20.39
C ASN A 178 -1.17 11.84 20.13
N SER A 179 -1.70 12.67 21.02
CA SER A 179 -3.05 13.21 20.89
C SER A 179 -3.19 14.19 19.74
N ASP A 180 -4.14 13.94 18.84
CA ASP A 180 -4.52 14.89 17.79
C ASP A 180 -5.43 15.96 18.37
N GLU A 181 -4.85 17.08 18.79
CA GLU A 181 -5.58 18.17 19.44
C GLU A 181 -6.68 18.73 18.53
N ILE A 182 -7.90 18.84 19.08
CA ILE A 182 -9.07 19.31 18.37
C ILE A 182 -9.24 20.81 18.61
N ARG A 183 -9.32 21.59 17.55
CA ARG A 183 -9.51 23.03 17.57
C ARG A 183 -10.64 23.47 16.65
N ALA A 184 -11.15 24.67 16.86
CA ALA A 184 -12.05 25.36 15.93
C ALA A 184 -11.27 26.42 15.16
N ASN A 185 -11.40 26.44 13.83
CA ASN A 185 -10.88 27.53 13.02
C ASN A 185 -11.80 28.78 13.11
N LYS A 186 -11.38 29.88 12.46
CA LYS A 186 -12.14 31.13 12.41
C LYS A 186 -13.57 30.98 11.89
N ASN A 187 -13.84 29.95 11.09
CA ASN A 187 -15.16 29.62 10.54
C ASN A 187 -15.92 28.58 11.39
N LYS A 188 -15.51 28.35 12.64
CA LYS A 188 -16.07 27.35 13.55
C LYS A 188 -16.03 25.91 13.02
N LYS A 189 -15.15 25.61 12.06
CA LYS A 189 -14.92 24.23 11.59
C LYS A 189 -13.90 23.54 12.47
N ILE A 190 -14.14 22.28 12.76
CA ILE A 190 -13.21 21.42 13.49
C ILE A 190 -11.96 21.20 12.63
N ILE A 191 -10.81 21.41 13.24
CA ILE A 191 -9.49 21.12 12.67
C ILE A 191 -8.65 20.37 13.70
N PHE A 192 -7.72 19.58 13.23
CA PHE A 192 -6.75 18.84 14.05
C PHE A 192 -5.37 19.46 13.87
N SER A 193 -4.59 19.54 14.96
CA SER A 193 -3.23 20.10 14.92
C SER A 193 -2.20 19.10 14.39
N SER A 194 -2.50 17.81 14.46
CA SER A 194 -1.70 16.67 14.01
C SER A 194 -2.58 15.61 13.36
N ASN A 195 -2.00 14.50 12.95
CA ASN A 195 -2.74 13.37 12.38
C ASN A 195 -2.10 12.03 12.79
N ASN A 196 -1.77 11.89 14.08
CA ASN A 196 -1.15 10.69 14.63
C ASN A 196 -2.10 9.49 14.59
N SER A 197 -3.40 9.72 14.77
CA SER A 197 -4.43 8.69 14.65
C SER A 197 -4.80 8.35 13.19
N GLY A 198 -4.22 9.03 12.20
CA GLY A 198 -4.52 8.78 10.79
C GLY A 198 -5.94 9.15 10.35
N GLY A 199 -6.68 9.94 11.16
CA GLY A 199 -8.07 10.31 10.92
C GLY A 199 -9.09 9.22 11.30
N ILE A 200 -8.67 8.19 12.02
CA ILE A 200 -9.54 7.09 12.48
C ILE A 200 -9.49 7.06 13.99
N LEU A 201 -10.64 7.33 14.64
CA LEU A 201 -10.77 7.46 16.08
C LEU A 201 -11.71 6.39 16.72
N GLY A 202 -11.93 5.26 16.09
CA GLY A 202 -12.75 4.19 16.65
C GLY A 202 -13.48 3.35 15.64
#